data_d6da9c3277543e6345994bf3008ebcd5
#
_entry.id   d6da9c3277543e6345994bf3008ebcd5
#
_cell.length_a   1.000
_cell.length_b   1.000
_cell.length_c   1.000
_cell.angle_alpha   90.00
_cell.angle_beta   90.00
_cell.angle_gamma   90.00
#
_symmetry.space_group_name_H-M   'P 1'
#
loop_
_entity.id
_entity.type
_entity.pdbx_description
1 polymer ?
#
loop_
_entity_poly.entity_id
_entity_poly.type
_entity_poly.pdbx_seq_one_letter_code
_entity_poly.pdbx_strand_id
1 'polypeptide(L)'
;MKLKFLTNPEESIKTMERCRWAEGDPLYQAYHDEEWGVPVYDSKKLFECLMLEGFQAGLSWITILRKRENFRAAFDNFDPDIISAWGDQETETLLQNAGIVRHRGKIEGAFASARAWQIIEKEQGFSNFIWGFVDGKSIQNTWSDLSEVPSKTEKAEALSKALKKQGFKFCGPTIVYAFMQAVGLVNDHMLTCPQHPQNQRR
;
A
#
# COMPACT_ATOMS: atom_id res chain seq x y z
N MET A 1 21.83 -57.35 22.03
CA MET A 1 21.51 -56.47 20.89
C MET A 1 20.49 -55.44 21.39
N LYS A 2 20.95 -54.22 21.74
CA LYS A 2 20.10 -53.17 22.30
C LYS A 2 19.66 -52.24 21.15
N LEU A 3 18.37 -52.26 20.83
CA LEU A 3 17.78 -51.25 19.92
C LEU A 3 17.84 -49.87 20.59
N LYS A 4 18.57 -48.95 20.02
CA LYS A 4 18.46 -47.51 20.32
C LYS A 4 17.24 -46.98 19.58
N PHE A 5 16.22 -46.60 20.31
CA PHE A 5 15.14 -45.75 19.81
C PHE A 5 15.75 -44.36 19.57
N LEU A 6 15.81 -43.91 18.31
CA LEU A 6 16.08 -42.55 17.94
C LEU A 6 14.83 -41.74 18.29
N THR A 7 14.94 -40.91 19.29
CA THR A 7 13.94 -39.87 19.59
C THR A 7 13.93 -38.86 18.43
N ASN A 8 12.81 -38.77 17.77
CA ASN A 8 12.53 -37.64 16.86
C ASN A 8 12.72 -36.31 17.62
N PRO A 9 13.48 -35.35 17.10
CA PRO A 9 13.40 -33.99 17.62
C PRO A 9 11.99 -33.45 17.32
N GLU A 10 11.33 -32.96 18.35
CA GLU A 10 10.06 -32.25 18.26
C GLU A 10 10.19 -31.19 17.13
N GLU A 11 9.52 -31.42 16.01
CA GLU A 11 9.17 -30.33 15.12
C GLU A 11 8.31 -29.37 15.95
N SER A 12 8.89 -28.27 16.41
CA SER A 12 8.16 -27.20 17.05
C SER A 12 7.08 -26.77 16.05
N ILE A 13 5.82 -27.06 16.40
CA ILE A 13 4.66 -26.59 15.65
C ILE A 13 4.78 -25.08 15.62
N LYS A 14 5.24 -24.55 14.49
CA LYS A 14 5.36 -23.11 14.27
C LYS A 14 3.93 -22.58 14.30
N THR A 15 3.51 -21.99 15.41
CA THR A 15 2.19 -21.32 15.49
C THR A 15 2.15 -20.23 14.42
N MET A 16 1.20 -20.34 13.49
CA MET A 16 0.98 -19.30 12.51
C MET A 16 0.30 -18.12 13.20
N GLU A 17 0.92 -16.94 13.14
CA GLU A 17 0.41 -15.72 13.75
C GLU A 17 0.32 -14.63 12.71
N ARG A 18 -0.82 -13.92 12.68
CA ARG A 18 -0.99 -12.72 11.83
C ARG A 18 0.05 -11.66 12.22
N CYS A 19 0.43 -10.81 11.29
CA CYS A 19 1.31 -9.68 11.58
C CYS A 19 0.69 -8.81 12.69
N ARG A 20 1.43 -8.54 13.77
CA ARG A 20 0.91 -7.89 14.99
C ARG A 20 0.22 -6.54 14.77
N TRP A 21 0.65 -5.79 13.74
CA TRP A 21 0.05 -4.49 13.45
C TRP A 21 -1.42 -4.58 13.03
N ALA A 22 -1.88 -5.73 12.56
CA ALA A 22 -3.26 -5.96 12.12
C ALA A 22 -4.17 -6.53 13.23
N GLU A 23 -3.64 -6.76 14.43
CA GLU A 23 -4.42 -7.33 15.52
C GLU A 23 -5.40 -6.32 16.14
N GLY A 24 -6.47 -6.83 16.75
CA GLY A 24 -7.39 -6.08 17.60
C GLY A 24 -8.55 -5.37 16.90
N ASP A 25 -8.51 -5.19 15.57
CA ASP A 25 -9.60 -4.54 14.82
C ASP A 25 -10.01 -5.42 13.62
N PRO A 26 -11.29 -5.85 13.53
CA PRO A 26 -11.73 -6.73 12.43
C PRO A 26 -11.53 -6.15 11.03
N LEU A 27 -11.70 -4.84 10.86
CA LEU A 27 -11.47 -4.17 9.58
C LEU A 27 -9.99 -4.21 9.19
N TYR A 28 -9.11 -4.05 10.18
CA TYR A 28 -7.68 -4.10 9.97
C TYR A 28 -7.21 -5.52 9.63
N GLN A 29 -7.82 -6.53 10.29
CA GLN A 29 -7.55 -7.94 10.01
C GLN A 29 -7.99 -8.32 8.60
N ALA A 30 -9.20 -7.93 8.17
CA ALA A 30 -9.68 -8.17 6.82
C ALA A 30 -8.76 -7.52 5.77
N TYR A 31 -8.37 -6.27 5.97
CA TYR A 31 -7.41 -5.59 5.10
C TYR A 31 -6.08 -6.35 4.99
N HIS A 32 -5.52 -6.79 6.13
CA HIS A 32 -4.28 -7.56 6.15
C HIS A 32 -4.42 -8.90 5.42
N ASP A 33 -5.52 -9.60 5.62
CA ASP A 33 -5.70 -10.97 5.11
C ASP A 33 -6.07 -10.99 3.62
N GLU A 34 -6.71 -9.95 3.11
CA GLU A 34 -7.35 -9.96 1.79
C GLU A 34 -6.74 -8.96 0.79
N GLU A 35 -6.09 -7.88 1.29
CA GLU A 35 -5.64 -6.79 0.44
C GLU A 35 -4.12 -6.54 0.54
N TRP A 36 -3.57 -6.40 1.74
CA TRP A 36 -2.19 -6.00 1.95
C TRP A 36 -1.20 -7.05 1.42
N GLY A 37 -0.26 -6.64 0.58
CA GLY A 37 0.72 -7.54 -0.04
C GLY A 37 0.18 -8.30 -1.26
N VAL A 38 -1.10 -8.12 -1.61
CA VAL A 38 -1.70 -8.73 -2.81
C VAL A 38 -1.36 -7.88 -4.04
N PRO A 39 -0.77 -8.46 -5.11
CA PRO A 39 -0.40 -7.71 -6.31
C PRO A 39 -1.57 -7.03 -7.00
N VAL A 40 -1.51 -5.71 -7.16
CA VAL A 40 -2.49 -4.88 -7.87
C VAL A 40 -1.87 -4.39 -9.19
N TYR A 41 -2.54 -4.66 -10.31
CA TYR A 41 -2.09 -4.26 -11.64
C TYR A 41 -3.01 -3.22 -12.31
N ASP A 42 -4.19 -2.98 -11.77
CA ASP A 42 -5.11 -1.97 -12.29
C ASP A 42 -4.58 -0.55 -12.04
N SER A 43 -4.41 0.24 -13.11
CA SER A 43 -3.83 1.58 -13.05
C SER A 43 -4.62 2.55 -12.15
N LYS A 44 -5.95 2.50 -12.19
CA LYS A 44 -6.81 3.37 -11.35
C LYS A 44 -6.77 2.94 -9.89
N LYS A 45 -6.73 1.63 -9.63
CA LYS A 45 -6.59 1.10 -8.27
C LYS A 45 -5.24 1.43 -7.64
N LEU A 46 -4.16 1.36 -8.42
CA LEU A 46 -2.84 1.82 -8.00
C LEU A 46 -2.85 3.30 -7.65
N PHE A 47 -3.53 4.14 -8.44
CA PHE A 47 -3.70 5.56 -8.14
C PHE A 47 -4.47 5.77 -6.83
N GLU A 48 -5.63 5.12 -6.64
CA GLU A 48 -6.39 5.17 -5.39
C GLU A 48 -5.50 4.86 -4.18
N CYS A 49 -4.79 3.73 -4.22
CA CYS A 49 -3.92 3.32 -3.11
C CYS A 49 -2.84 4.35 -2.81
N LEU A 50 -2.17 4.88 -3.85
CA LEU A 50 -1.13 5.91 -3.67
C LEU A 50 -1.69 7.20 -3.06
N MET A 51 -2.90 7.62 -3.46
CA MET A 51 -3.55 8.81 -2.89
C MET A 51 -3.92 8.58 -1.43
N LEU A 52 -4.49 7.43 -1.08
CA LEU A 52 -4.84 7.09 0.29
C LEU A 52 -3.61 7.05 1.21
N GLU A 53 -2.48 6.49 0.75
CA GLU A 53 -1.21 6.54 1.48
C GLU A 53 -0.70 7.99 1.65
N GLY A 54 -0.86 8.83 0.65
CA GLY A 54 -0.57 10.26 0.75
C GLY A 54 -1.44 10.96 1.81
N PHE A 55 -2.74 10.62 1.88
CA PHE A 55 -3.64 11.13 2.92
C PHE A 55 -3.29 10.59 4.30
N GLN A 56 -2.70 9.41 4.42
CA GLN A 56 -2.27 8.80 5.68
C GLN A 56 -1.12 9.57 6.35
N ALA A 57 -0.28 10.28 5.60
CA ALA A 57 0.88 10.96 6.17
C ALA A 57 0.55 11.77 7.44
N GLY A 58 1.16 11.36 8.58
CA GLY A 58 0.92 11.93 9.92
C GLY A 58 -0.29 11.35 10.67
N LEU A 59 -0.94 10.30 10.12
CA LEU A 59 -2.08 9.60 10.72
C LEU A 59 -1.81 8.09 10.79
N SER A 60 -2.67 7.34 11.49
CA SER A 60 -2.63 5.87 11.44
C SER A 60 -3.39 5.35 10.22
N TRP A 61 -2.93 4.23 9.65
CA TRP A 61 -3.60 3.61 8.50
C TRP A 61 -5.04 3.22 8.78
N ILE A 62 -5.33 2.69 9.97
CA ILE A 62 -6.71 2.36 10.35
C ILE A 62 -7.66 3.58 10.29
N THR A 63 -7.16 4.78 10.51
CA THR A 63 -7.96 6.01 10.34
C THR A 63 -8.35 6.22 8.89
N ILE A 64 -7.45 5.99 7.96
CA ILE A 64 -7.72 6.09 6.51
C ILE A 64 -8.65 4.95 6.08
N LEU A 65 -8.38 3.74 6.52
CA LEU A 65 -9.16 2.55 6.19
C LEU A 65 -10.64 2.71 6.59
N ARG A 66 -10.92 3.25 7.78
CA ARG A 66 -12.28 3.58 8.25
C ARG A 66 -12.97 4.69 7.45
N LYS A 67 -12.19 5.55 6.79
CA LYS A 67 -12.69 6.65 5.96
C LYS A 67 -12.68 6.32 4.46
N ARG A 68 -12.21 5.14 4.08
CA ARG A 68 -11.96 4.78 2.66
C ARG A 68 -13.19 4.96 1.78
N GLU A 69 -14.35 4.50 2.23
CA GLU A 69 -15.59 4.65 1.47
C GLU A 69 -16.03 6.12 1.35
N ASN A 70 -15.81 6.92 2.40
CA ASN A 70 -16.07 8.36 2.33
C ASN A 70 -15.10 9.06 1.36
N PHE A 71 -13.84 8.63 1.31
CA PHE A 71 -12.87 9.11 0.33
C PHE A 71 -13.30 8.73 -1.10
N ARG A 72 -13.74 7.48 -1.33
CA ARG A 72 -14.24 7.03 -2.64
C ARG A 72 -15.41 7.88 -3.08
N ALA A 73 -16.40 8.08 -2.22
CA ALA A 73 -17.56 8.91 -2.51
C ALA A 73 -17.18 10.39 -2.77
N ALA A 74 -16.18 10.91 -2.04
CA ALA A 74 -15.75 12.31 -2.15
C ALA A 74 -14.87 12.58 -3.38
N PHE A 75 -14.13 11.57 -3.85
CA PHE A 75 -13.16 11.66 -4.96
C PHE A 75 -13.59 10.86 -6.20
N ASP A 76 -14.90 10.69 -6.44
CA ASP A 76 -15.44 9.96 -7.60
C ASP A 76 -14.71 8.62 -7.86
N ASN A 77 -14.64 7.79 -6.80
CA ASN A 77 -13.91 6.51 -6.77
C ASN A 77 -12.45 6.62 -7.16
N PHE A 78 -11.83 7.76 -6.91
CA PHE A 78 -10.46 8.08 -7.32
C PHE A 78 -10.22 7.95 -8.82
N ASP A 79 -11.23 8.29 -9.64
CA ASP A 79 -11.07 8.31 -11.09
C ASP A 79 -10.15 9.49 -11.50
N PRO A 80 -8.92 9.23 -11.96
CA PRO A 80 -7.98 10.29 -12.29
C PRO A 80 -8.45 11.17 -13.46
N ASP A 81 -9.28 10.62 -14.36
CA ASP A 81 -9.81 11.36 -15.50
C ASP A 81 -10.79 12.43 -15.05
N ILE A 82 -11.56 12.18 -14.00
CA ILE A 82 -12.47 13.13 -13.38
C ILE A 82 -11.68 14.12 -12.50
N ILE A 83 -10.87 13.63 -11.59
CA ILE A 83 -10.14 14.42 -10.58
C ILE A 83 -9.15 15.40 -11.25
N SER A 84 -8.59 15.07 -12.40
CA SER A 84 -7.62 15.91 -13.11
C SER A 84 -8.20 17.27 -13.53
N ALA A 85 -9.52 17.35 -13.73
CA ALA A 85 -10.23 18.58 -14.11
C ALA A 85 -10.60 19.45 -12.88
N TRP A 86 -10.47 18.94 -11.66
CA TRP A 86 -10.87 19.63 -10.44
C TRP A 86 -9.95 20.80 -10.08
N GLY A 87 -10.52 21.80 -9.39
CA GLY A 87 -9.85 23.02 -9.00
C GLY A 87 -10.32 23.57 -7.64
N ASP A 88 -10.36 24.90 -7.52
CA ASP A 88 -10.62 25.57 -6.25
C ASP A 88 -12.03 25.28 -5.71
N GLN A 89 -13.04 25.14 -6.57
CA GLN A 89 -14.42 24.88 -6.16
C GLN A 89 -14.54 23.51 -5.46
N GLU A 90 -13.94 22.48 -6.06
CA GLU A 90 -13.92 21.12 -5.48
C GLU A 90 -13.06 21.10 -4.22
N THR A 91 -11.95 21.85 -4.19
CA THR A 91 -11.12 21.99 -2.98
C THR A 91 -11.94 22.55 -1.82
N GLU A 92 -12.69 23.63 -2.01
CA GLU A 92 -13.51 24.23 -0.95
C GLU A 92 -14.63 23.27 -0.51
N THR A 93 -15.25 22.56 -1.44
CA THR A 93 -16.27 21.55 -1.13
C THR A 93 -15.69 20.40 -0.29
N LEU A 94 -14.54 19.86 -0.67
CA LEU A 94 -13.88 18.77 0.02
C LEU A 94 -13.39 19.17 1.42
N LEU A 95 -12.99 20.42 1.62
CA LEU A 95 -12.61 20.95 2.93
C LEU A 95 -13.77 21.00 3.93
N GLN A 96 -15.02 21.01 3.48
CA GLN A 96 -16.21 20.93 4.33
C GLN A 96 -16.61 19.50 4.64
N ASN A 97 -16.07 18.49 3.95
CA ASN A 97 -16.45 17.11 4.14
C ASN A 97 -15.73 16.48 5.36
N ALA A 98 -16.43 16.33 6.48
CA ALA A 98 -15.91 15.71 7.70
C ALA A 98 -15.61 14.20 7.55
N GLY A 99 -16.10 13.56 6.49
CA GLY A 99 -15.86 12.15 6.18
C GLY A 99 -14.43 11.85 5.76
N ILE A 100 -13.68 12.85 5.27
CA ILE A 100 -12.30 12.71 4.80
C ILE A 100 -11.29 13.45 5.70
N VAL A 101 -10.01 13.37 5.34
CA VAL A 101 -8.95 14.21 5.94
C VAL A 101 -8.95 15.58 5.26
N ARG A 102 -9.41 16.60 5.98
CA ARG A 102 -9.57 17.97 5.50
C ARG A 102 -8.25 18.73 5.53
N HIS A 103 -7.37 18.45 4.58
CA HIS A 103 -6.07 19.10 4.45
C HIS A 103 -5.90 19.64 3.02
N ARG A 104 -5.97 20.96 2.84
CA ARG A 104 -5.93 21.63 1.52
C ARG A 104 -4.82 21.10 0.62
N GLY A 105 -3.58 21.12 1.09
CA GLY A 105 -2.44 20.71 0.27
C GLY A 105 -2.51 19.23 -0.16
N LYS A 106 -3.11 18.32 0.63
CA LYS A 106 -3.31 16.91 0.24
C LYS A 106 -4.41 16.79 -0.80
N ILE A 107 -5.49 17.56 -0.68
CA ILE A 107 -6.60 17.61 -1.65
C ILE A 107 -6.08 18.11 -3.00
N GLU A 108 -5.47 19.28 -3.03
CA GLU A 108 -4.88 19.87 -4.25
C GLU A 108 -3.75 18.98 -4.82
N GLY A 109 -3.00 18.32 -3.91
CA GLY A 109 -1.98 17.34 -4.28
C GLY A 109 -2.54 16.12 -5.01
N ALA A 110 -3.74 15.65 -4.65
CA ALA A 110 -4.42 14.58 -5.37
C ALA A 110 -4.82 15.01 -6.80
N PHE A 111 -5.28 16.25 -6.98
CA PHE A 111 -5.60 16.79 -8.31
C PHE A 111 -4.35 16.93 -9.20
N ALA A 112 -3.26 17.43 -8.62
CA ALA A 112 -1.98 17.49 -9.34
C ALA A 112 -1.47 16.10 -9.72
N SER A 113 -1.62 15.11 -8.82
CA SER A 113 -1.24 13.73 -9.07
C SER A 113 -2.11 13.06 -10.13
N ALA A 114 -3.41 13.38 -10.20
CA ALA A 114 -4.30 12.89 -11.25
C ALA A 114 -3.87 13.39 -12.64
N ARG A 115 -3.51 14.66 -12.75
CA ARG A 115 -2.95 15.21 -14.01
C ARG A 115 -1.65 14.53 -14.42
N ALA A 116 -0.77 14.27 -13.45
CA ALA A 116 0.48 13.54 -13.70
C ALA A 116 0.23 12.08 -14.11
N TRP A 117 -0.77 11.44 -13.48
CA TRP A 117 -1.18 10.08 -13.81
C TRP A 117 -1.61 9.98 -15.28
N GLN A 118 -2.43 10.91 -15.79
CA GLN A 118 -2.89 10.92 -17.19
C GLN A 118 -1.72 10.96 -18.19
N ILE A 119 -0.66 11.70 -17.87
CA ILE A 119 0.53 11.77 -18.72
C ILE A 119 1.21 10.41 -18.79
N ILE A 120 1.47 9.80 -17.63
CA ILE A 120 2.13 8.48 -17.56
C ILE A 120 1.26 7.40 -18.20
N GLU A 121 -0.05 7.41 -17.92
CA GLU A 121 -0.99 6.42 -18.45
C GLU A 121 -0.99 6.43 -19.98
N LYS A 122 -1.00 7.62 -20.58
CA LYS A 122 -0.95 7.79 -22.05
C LYS A 122 0.40 7.38 -22.66
N GLU A 123 1.50 7.61 -21.98
CA GLU A 123 2.85 7.34 -22.49
C GLU A 123 3.23 5.86 -22.42
N GLN A 124 2.95 5.19 -21.33
CA GLN A 124 3.43 3.84 -21.07
C GLN A 124 2.51 2.97 -20.19
N GLY A 125 1.41 3.54 -19.67
CA GLY A 125 0.56 2.92 -18.68
C GLY A 125 1.11 3.07 -17.25
N PHE A 126 0.27 3.55 -16.32
CA PHE A 126 0.69 3.79 -14.94
C PHE A 126 1.08 2.50 -14.22
N SER A 127 0.35 1.42 -14.48
CA SER A 127 0.71 0.09 -13.96
C SER A 127 2.12 -0.34 -14.41
N ASN A 128 2.43 -0.23 -15.69
CA ASN A 128 3.76 -0.56 -16.21
C ASN A 128 4.86 0.32 -15.59
N PHE A 129 4.58 1.63 -15.45
CA PHE A 129 5.50 2.56 -14.80
C PHE A 129 5.82 2.14 -13.37
N ILE A 130 4.79 1.82 -12.57
CA ILE A 130 4.95 1.41 -11.16
C ILE A 130 5.66 0.07 -11.05
N TRP A 131 5.19 -0.96 -11.78
CA TRP A 131 5.75 -2.31 -11.71
C TRP A 131 7.16 -2.41 -12.30
N GLY A 132 7.55 -1.49 -13.17
CA GLY A 132 8.92 -1.41 -13.72
C GLY A 132 9.99 -1.25 -12.64
N PHE A 133 9.69 -0.68 -11.47
CA PHE A 133 10.65 -0.52 -10.35
C PHE A 133 10.98 -1.84 -9.62
N VAL A 134 10.20 -2.88 -9.86
CA VAL A 134 10.40 -4.23 -9.31
C VAL A 134 10.48 -5.29 -10.39
N ASP A 135 10.85 -4.91 -11.62
CA ASP A 135 11.01 -5.81 -12.78
C ASP A 135 9.74 -6.63 -13.09
N GLY A 136 8.56 -6.04 -12.82
CA GLY A 136 7.25 -6.65 -13.03
C GLY A 136 6.89 -7.77 -12.05
N LYS A 137 7.66 -7.98 -10.99
CA LYS A 137 7.47 -9.09 -10.04
C LYS A 137 7.53 -8.59 -8.60
N SER A 138 6.59 -9.07 -7.78
CA SER A 138 6.59 -8.81 -6.34
C SER A 138 7.88 -9.29 -5.67
N ILE A 139 8.51 -8.41 -4.91
CA ILE A 139 9.66 -8.75 -4.07
C ILE A 139 9.14 -9.49 -2.83
N GLN A 140 9.68 -10.70 -2.57
CA GLN A 140 9.31 -11.49 -1.42
C GLN A 140 10.38 -11.34 -0.34
N ASN A 141 10.05 -10.66 0.75
CA ASN A 141 10.93 -10.51 1.90
C ASN A 141 10.70 -11.64 2.92
N THR A 142 11.63 -11.83 3.86
CA THR A 142 11.63 -12.95 4.81
C THR A 142 11.89 -12.44 6.23
N TRP A 143 11.04 -11.51 6.68
CA TRP A 143 11.17 -10.89 7.99
C TRP A 143 10.77 -11.85 9.12
N SER A 144 11.61 -11.96 10.12
CA SER A 144 11.33 -12.73 11.34
C SER A 144 10.69 -11.88 12.44
N ASP A 145 10.98 -10.58 12.44
CA ASP A 145 10.46 -9.59 13.39
C ASP A 145 10.12 -8.28 12.71
N LEU A 146 9.11 -7.58 13.20
CA LEU A 146 8.66 -6.31 12.66
C LEU A 146 9.74 -5.22 12.68
N SER A 147 10.67 -5.27 13.62
CA SER A 147 11.79 -4.32 13.72
C SER A 147 12.80 -4.44 12.56
N GLU A 148 12.78 -5.56 11.83
CA GLU A 148 13.62 -5.76 10.65
C GLU A 148 13.07 -5.05 9.42
N VAL A 149 11.76 -4.75 9.39
CA VAL A 149 11.10 -4.08 8.26
C VAL A 149 11.57 -2.64 8.18
N PRO A 150 12.22 -2.23 7.08
CA PRO A 150 12.72 -0.87 6.95
C PRO A 150 11.56 0.12 6.74
N SER A 151 11.74 1.36 7.17
CA SER A 151 10.76 2.42 6.89
C SER A 151 10.77 2.91 5.43
N LYS A 152 11.81 2.57 4.65
CA LYS A 152 12.00 2.85 3.23
C LYS A 152 13.11 1.98 2.66
N THR A 153 13.12 1.81 1.34
CA THR A 153 14.15 1.06 0.60
C THR A 153 14.68 1.90 -0.56
N GLU A 154 15.82 1.52 -1.15
CA GLU A 154 16.36 2.17 -2.34
C GLU A 154 15.36 2.19 -3.51
N LYS A 155 14.59 1.10 -3.70
CA LYS A 155 13.54 1.04 -4.73
C LYS A 155 12.40 2.02 -4.43
N ALA A 156 11.99 2.16 -3.18
CA ALA A 156 10.98 3.14 -2.77
C ALA A 156 11.49 4.59 -2.94
N GLU A 157 12.77 4.84 -2.66
CA GLU A 157 13.40 6.15 -2.91
C GLU A 157 13.44 6.48 -4.41
N ALA A 158 13.81 5.50 -5.25
CA ALA A 158 13.84 5.65 -6.70
C ALA A 158 12.43 5.92 -7.27
N LEU A 159 11.43 5.14 -6.86
CA LEU A 159 10.04 5.33 -7.26
C LEU A 159 9.50 6.68 -6.77
N SER A 160 9.75 7.05 -5.51
CA SER A 160 9.38 8.36 -4.97
C SER A 160 9.95 9.52 -5.79
N LYS A 161 11.24 9.43 -6.14
CA LYS A 161 11.91 10.45 -6.98
C LYS A 161 11.29 10.53 -8.37
N ALA A 162 10.97 9.40 -8.98
CA ALA A 162 10.34 9.34 -10.30
C ALA A 162 8.92 9.91 -10.28
N LEU A 163 8.09 9.53 -9.30
CA LEU A 163 6.75 10.08 -9.10
C LEU A 163 6.77 11.60 -8.93
N LYS A 164 7.67 12.11 -8.07
CA LYS A 164 7.83 13.57 -7.86
C LYS A 164 8.24 14.29 -9.14
N LYS A 165 9.13 13.69 -9.94
CA LYS A 165 9.56 14.25 -11.23
C LYS A 165 8.38 14.37 -12.20
N GLN A 166 7.42 13.44 -12.15
CA GLN A 166 6.19 13.48 -12.94
C GLN A 166 5.13 14.47 -12.39
N GLY A 167 5.33 15.03 -11.20
CA GLY A 167 4.42 16.00 -10.60
C GLY A 167 3.54 15.46 -9.47
N PHE A 168 3.67 14.19 -9.10
CA PHE A 168 2.96 13.63 -7.95
C PHE A 168 3.33 14.34 -6.64
N LYS A 169 2.35 14.46 -5.75
CA LYS A 169 2.49 15.10 -4.44
C LYS A 169 2.30 14.08 -3.32
N PHE A 170 2.81 14.40 -2.13
CA PHE A 170 2.70 13.55 -0.94
C PHE A 170 3.13 12.10 -1.15
N CYS A 171 4.14 11.88 -1.99
CA CYS A 171 4.75 10.59 -2.31
C CYS A 171 6.21 10.54 -1.85
N GLY A 172 6.48 10.86 -0.57
CA GLY A 172 7.80 10.69 0.05
C GLY A 172 8.21 9.21 0.13
N PRO A 173 9.51 8.89 0.30
CA PRO A 173 9.99 7.50 0.25
C PRO A 173 9.29 6.56 1.23
N THR A 174 8.99 7.02 2.45
CA THR A 174 8.26 6.22 3.45
C THR A 174 6.82 5.94 3.02
N ILE A 175 6.13 6.95 2.46
CA ILE A 175 4.76 6.79 1.92
C ILE A 175 4.78 5.84 0.73
N VAL A 176 5.77 5.99 -0.16
CA VAL A 176 5.90 5.11 -1.32
C VAL A 176 6.23 3.69 -0.90
N TYR A 177 7.01 3.48 0.16
CA TYR A 177 7.25 2.12 0.65
C TYR A 177 5.99 1.49 1.23
N ALA A 178 5.19 2.23 2.01
CA ALA A 178 3.89 1.77 2.48
C ALA A 178 2.93 1.44 1.31
N PHE A 179 2.92 2.28 0.28
CA PHE A 179 2.20 2.00 -0.97
C PHE A 179 2.70 0.70 -1.64
N MET A 180 4.02 0.49 -1.73
CA MET A 180 4.59 -0.75 -2.31
C MET A 180 4.15 -1.99 -1.55
N GLN A 181 4.07 -1.92 -0.22
CA GLN A 181 3.55 -2.98 0.63
C GLN A 181 2.05 -3.20 0.39
N ALA A 182 1.25 -2.12 0.39
CA ALA A 182 -0.20 -2.18 0.23
C ALA A 182 -0.63 -2.84 -1.09
N VAL A 183 0.09 -2.55 -2.19
CA VAL A 183 -0.25 -3.04 -3.54
C VAL A 183 0.57 -4.26 -3.99
N GLY A 184 1.29 -4.89 -3.09
CA GLY A 184 2.03 -6.13 -3.35
C GLY A 184 3.25 -6.01 -4.27
N LEU A 185 3.78 -4.79 -4.48
CA LEU A 185 5.10 -4.61 -5.10
C LEU A 185 6.21 -5.23 -4.24
N VAL A 186 6.02 -5.21 -2.92
CA VAL A 186 6.78 -5.97 -1.94
C VAL A 186 5.81 -6.74 -1.05
N ASN A 187 6.16 -7.96 -0.67
CA ASN A 187 5.44 -8.74 0.32
C ASN A 187 6.26 -8.75 1.61
N ASP A 188 5.74 -8.07 2.63
CA ASP A 188 6.38 -7.90 3.93
C ASP A 188 5.62 -8.62 5.06
N HIS A 189 4.79 -9.62 4.72
CA HIS A 189 4.24 -10.51 5.73
C HIS A 189 5.37 -11.22 6.49
N MET A 190 5.23 -11.32 7.81
CA MET A 190 6.20 -12.06 8.64
C MET A 190 6.27 -13.54 8.23
N LEU A 191 7.43 -14.16 8.41
CA LEU A 191 7.62 -15.59 8.13
C LEU A 191 6.62 -16.51 8.86
N THR A 192 6.07 -16.08 9.99
CA THR A 192 5.04 -16.81 10.76
C THR A 192 3.62 -16.52 10.26
N CYS A 193 3.44 -15.49 9.42
CA CYS A 193 2.11 -15.05 8.99
C CYS A 193 1.49 -16.06 8.00
N PRO A 194 0.19 -16.41 8.15
CA PRO A 194 -0.53 -17.24 7.18
C PRO A 194 -0.49 -16.66 5.75
N GLN A 195 -0.43 -15.33 5.59
CA GLN A 195 -0.40 -14.67 4.29
C GLN A 195 1.01 -14.63 3.66
N HIS A 196 2.05 -15.06 4.38
CA HIS A 196 3.37 -15.18 3.76
C HIS A 196 3.37 -16.30 2.72
N PRO A 197 3.91 -16.10 1.50
CA PRO A 197 3.81 -17.05 0.38
C PRO A 197 4.31 -18.46 0.67
N GLN A 198 5.30 -18.61 1.56
CA GLN A 198 5.77 -19.94 1.96
C GLN A 198 4.73 -20.76 2.76
N ASN A 199 3.75 -20.10 3.40
CA ASN A 199 2.71 -20.73 4.21
C ASN A 199 1.43 -21.00 3.39
N GLN A 200 1.27 -20.37 2.22
CA GLN A 200 0.13 -20.56 1.32
C GLN A 200 0.29 -21.75 0.35
N ARG A 201 1.48 -22.33 0.25
CA ARG A 201 1.80 -23.42 -0.69
C ARG A 201 1.52 -24.82 -0.16
N ARG A 202 0.56 -24.95 0.77
CA ARG A 202 0.18 -26.27 1.30
C ARG A 202 -1.09 -26.78 0.62
#